data_f5da692a6c9700b517253d23c2e1a862
#
_entry.id   f5da692a6c9700b517253d23c2e1a862
#
_cell.length_a   1.000
_cell.length_b   1.000
_cell.length_c   1.000
_cell.angle_alpha   90.00
_cell.angle_beta   90.00
_cell.angle_gamma   90.00
#
_symmetry.space_group_name_H-M   'P 1'
#
loop_
_entity.id
_entity.type
_entity.pdbx_description
1 polymer ?
#
loop_
_entity_poly.entity_id
_entity_poly.type
_entity_poly.pdbx_seq_one_letter_code
_entity_poly.pdbx_strand_id
1 'polypeptide(L)'
;SIQAAFFFSMAGFMPYQFERLGASPTEFGLWFSLTSIGYIIGNLLSNRYSNWLGLERFSLIGCSWCLLSIILMFLSEIPVISYPLTLASACFLFGLGNGLILANVLVLALSSVEQKRVASASGILGAMQMFCGAILGSLIVLLGGDKQFWLALTIVLILSIVSILCCYRGGLWSKTMKP
;
A
#
# COMPACT_ATOMS: atom_id res chain seq x y z
N SER A 1 6.00 2.24 -7.53
CA SER A 1 4.71 2.47 -8.26
C SER A 1 3.67 1.41 -7.95
N ILE A 2 3.98 0.10 -7.96
CA ILE A 2 3.03 -1.00 -7.71
C ILE A 2 2.31 -0.83 -6.35
N GLN A 3 3.07 -0.53 -5.30
CA GLN A 3 2.51 -0.39 -3.94
C GLN A 3 1.56 0.83 -3.80
N ALA A 4 1.89 1.93 -4.47
CA ALA A 4 1.01 3.09 -4.48
C ALA A 4 -0.25 2.86 -5.32
N ALA A 5 -0.11 2.21 -6.48
CA ALA A 5 -1.26 1.79 -7.28
C ALA A 5 -2.22 0.92 -6.48
N PHE A 6 -1.67 0.03 -5.66
CA PHE A 6 -2.47 -0.79 -4.75
C PHE A 6 -3.21 0.05 -3.70
N PHE A 7 -2.53 1.00 -3.05
CA PHE A 7 -3.17 1.89 -2.08
C PHE A 7 -4.38 2.62 -2.67
N PHE A 8 -4.22 3.19 -3.86
CA PHE A 8 -5.32 3.87 -4.53
C PHE A 8 -6.42 2.92 -5.02
N SER A 9 -6.08 1.68 -5.40
CA SER A 9 -7.08 0.69 -5.80
C SER A 9 -7.97 0.25 -4.63
N MET A 10 -7.44 0.21 -3.40
CA MET A 10 -8.23 -0.11 -2.20
C MET A 10 -9.41 0.86 -2.03
N ALA A 11 -9.23 2.14 -2.32
CA ALA A 11 -10.30 3.12 -2.25
C ALA A 11 -11.49 2.76 -3.18
N GLY A 12 -11.23 2.00 -4.25
CA GLY A 12 -12.24 1.58 -5.21
C GLY A 12 -13.12 0.42 -4.73
N PHE A 13 -12.61 -0.54 -3.98
CA PHE A 13 -13.37 -1.73 -3.59
C PHE A 13 -13.67 -1.84 -2.08
N MET A 14 -12.96 -1.13 -1.21
CA MET A 14 -13.22 -1.16 0.24
C MET A 14 -14.60 -0.67 0.65
N PRO A 15 -15.22 0.36 0.02
CA PRO A 15 -16.58 0.77 0.36
C PRO A 15 -17.57 -0.38 0.30
N TYR A 16 -17.52 -1.20 -0.75
CA TYR A 16 -18.42 -2.37 -0.93
C TYR A 16 -18.26 -3.40 0.18
N GLN A 17 -17.02 -3.59 0.65
CA GLN A 17 -16.76 -4.55 1.72
C GLN A 17 -17.26 -4.06 3.08
N PHE A 18 -17.08 -2.78 3.40
CA PHE A 18 -17.61 -2.21 4.63
C PHE A 18 -19.14 -2.20 4.62
N GLU A 19 -19.78 -1.91 3.49
CA GLU A 19 -21.23 -1.99 3.30
C GLU A 19 -21.72 -3.44 3.54
N ARG A 20 -21.01 -4.44 3.03
CA ARG A 20 -21.31 -5.87 3.25
C ARG A 20 -21.24 -6.26 4.72
N LEU A 21 -20.40 -5.60 5.51
CA LEU A 21 -20.28 -5.76 6.96
C LEU A 21 -21.33 -4.94 7.75
N GLY A 22 -22.26 -4.26 7.05
CA GLY A 22 -23.32 -3.48 7.64
C GLY A 22 -22.93 -2.06 8.06
N ALA A 23 -21.77 -1.58 7.64
CA ALA A 23 -21.34 -0.22 7.94
C ALA A 23 -22.03 0.79 6.99
N SER A 24 -22.55 1.88 7.55
CA SER A 24 -23.05 3.00 6.78
C SER A 24 -21.92 3.76 6.06
N PRO A 25 -22.23 4.57 5.03
CA PRO A 25 -21.19 5.37 4.35
C PRO A 25 -20.40 6.29 5.28
N THR A 26 -21.02 6.81 6.33
CA THR A 26 -20.36 7.64 7.34
C THR A 26 -19.41 6.80 8.20
N GLU A 27 -19.83 5.62 8.63
CA GLU A 27 -18.99 4.69 9.38
C GLU A 27 -17.82 4.18 8.54
N PHE A 28 -18.03 3.91 7.26
CA PHE A 28 -16.93 3.60 6.34
C PHE A 28 -15.88 4.71 6.34
N GLY A 29 -16.29 5.98 6.23
CA GLY A 29 -15.37 7.12 6.28
C GLY A 29 -14.54 7.16 7.57
N LEU A 30 -15.16 6.89 8.72
CA LEU A 30 -14.50 6.84 10.02
C LEU A 30 -13.52 5.66 10.11
N TRP A 31 -13.95 4.46 9.74
CA TRP A 31 -13.09 3.27 9.79
C TRP A 31 -11.93 3.36 8.78
N PHE A 32 -12.19 3.84 7.57
CA PHE A 32 -11.17 3.96 6.54
C PHE A 32 -10.15 5.07 6.84
N SER A 33 -10.54 6.09 7.65
CA SER A 33 -9.60 7.12 8.11
C SER A 33 -8.43 6.56 8.93
N LEU A 34 -8.61 5.39 9.57
CA LEU A 34 -7.53 4.68 10.26
C LEU A 34 -6.37 4.32 9.31
N THR A 35 -6.68 4.06 8.04
CA THR A 35 -5.64 3.86 7.00
C THR A 35 -4.74 5.08 6.86
N SER A 36 -5.34 6.28 6.84
CA SER A 36 -4.61 7.54 6.76
C SER A 36 -3.78 7.80 8.02
N ILE A 37 -4.32 7.49 9.19
CA ILE A 37 -3.59 7.59 10.47
C ILE A 37 -2.38 6.65 10.46
N GLY A 38 -2.58 5.39 10.06
CA GLY A 38 -1.49 4.43 9.88
C GLY A 38 -0.41 4.95 8.92
N TYR A 39 -0.82 5.51 7.78
CA TYR A 39 0.06 6.10 6.79
C TYR A 39 0.90 7.25 7.36
N ILE A 40 0.29 8.16 8.12
CA ILE A 40 1.00 9.27 8.78
C ILE A 40 2.04 8.73 9.76
N ILE A 41 1.65 7.77 10.61
CA ILE A 41 2.55 7.14 11.57
C ILE A 41 3.70 6.44 10.84
N GLY A 42 3.43 5.70 9.79
CA GLY A 42 4.43 5.04 8.95
C GLY A 42 5.44 6.02 8.36
N ASN A 43 4.97 7.16 7.83
CA ASN A 43 5.85 8.21 7.32
C ASN A 43 6.71 8.84 8.41
N LEU A 44 6.15 9.11 9.59
CA LEU A 44 6.91 9.66 10.73
C LEU A 44 8.01 8.70 11.19
N LEU A 45 7.69 7.41 11.30
CA LEU A 45 8.65 6.36 11.64
C LEU A 45 9.74 6.25 10.57
N SER A 46 9.33 6.28 9.29
CA SER A 46 10.25 6.25 8.17
C SER A 46 11.23 7.44 8.23
N ASN A 47 10.71 8.65 8.38
CA ASN A 47 11.54 9.85 8.45
C ASN A 47 12.54 9.83 9.62
N ARG A 48 12.13 9.26 10.77
CA ARG A 48 12.97 9.21 11.97
C ARG A 48 14.04 8.12 11.93
N TYR A 49 13.73 6.95 11.39
CA TYR A 49 14.54 5.75 11.52
C TYR A 49 15.16 5.22 10.24
N SER A 50 14.76 5.71 9.06
CA SER A 50 15.28 5.25 7.77
C SER A 50 16.77 5.51 7.60
N ASN A 51 17.30 6.58 8.18
CA ASN A 51 18.73 6.88 8.16
C ASN A 51 19.56 5.84 8.95
N TRP A 52 18.98 5.19 9.95
CA TRP A 52 19.67 4.23 10.80
C TRP A 52 19.69 2.81 10.20
N LEU A 53 18.56 2.38 9.64
CA LEU A 53 18.40 1.04 9.06
C LEU A 53 18.68 0.99 7.55
N GLY A 54 18.70 2.14 6.89
CA GLY A 54 18.79 2.27 5.43
C GLY A 54 17.43 2.18 4.75
N LEU A 55 17.25 3.00 3.70
CA LEU A 55 16.00 3.15 2.95
C LEU A 55 15.47 1.82 2.40
N GLU A 56 16.37 0.94 1.94
CA GLU A 56 16.00 -0.35 1.35
C GLU A 56 15.41 -1.32 2.37
N ARG A 57 16.06 -1.46 3.54
CA ARG A 57 15.59 -2.35 4.60
C ARG A 57 14.26 -1.86 5.18
N PHE A 58 14.13 -0.54 5.32
CA PHE A 58 12.89 0.06 5.80
C PHE A 58 11.73 -0.16 4.82
N SER A 59 11.99 -0.08 3.52
CA SER A 59 11.00 -0.42 2.49
C SER A 59 10.59 -1.89 2.54
N LEU A 60 11.53 -2.81 2.79
CA LEU A 60 11.23 -4.24 2.95
C LEU A 60 10.37 -4.50 4.20
N ILE A 61 10.65 -3.84 5.32
CA ILE A 61 9.82 -3.90 6.53
C ILE A 61 8.40 -3.42 6.20
N GLY A 62 8.26 -2.30 5.50
CA GLY A 62 6.96 -1.78 5.07
C GLY A 62 6.20 -2.75 4.17
N CYS A 63 6.88 -3.39 3.20
CA CYS A 63 6.27 -4.42 2.36
C CYS A 63 5.78 -5.63 3.18
N SER A 64 6.54 -6.04 4.21
CA SER A 64 6.13 -7.13 5.10
C SER A 64 4.89 -6.76 5.92
N TRP A 65 4.79 -5.51 6.39
CA TRP A 65 3.58 -5.00 7.06
C TRP A 65 2.37 -4.97 6.15
N CYS A 66 2.54 -4.56 4.89
CA CYS A 66 1.47 -4.60 3.89
C CYS A 66 1.01 -6.04 3.63
N LEU A 67 1.94 -6.99 3.51
CA LEU A 67 1.60 -8.40 3.34
C LEU A 67 0.82 -8.96 4.54
N LEU A 68 1.27 -8.66 5.75
CA LEU A 68 0.57 -9.05 6.98
C LEU A 68 -0.85 -8.47 7.03
N SER A 69 -1.02 -7.21 6.65
CA SER A 69 -2.32 -6.56 6.54
C SER A 69 -3.25 -7.30 5.58
N ILE A 70 -2.77 -7.71 4.40
CA ILE A 70 -3.57 -8.46 3.43
C ILE A 70 -3.99 -9.82 4.02
N ILE A 71 -3.10 -10.51 4.73
CA ILE A 71 -3.43 -11.77 5.42
C ILE A 71 -4.53 -11.54 6.45
N LEU A 72 -4.46 -10.45 7.22
CA LEU A 72 -5.51 -10.09 8.17
C LEU A 72 -6.83 -9.74 7.49
N MET A 73 -6.80 -9.12 6.30
CA MET A 73 -8.00 -8.90 5.50
C MET A 73 -8.63 -10.22 5.03
N PHE A 74 -7.83 -11.23 4.66
CA PHE A 74 -8.34 -12.58 4.38
C PHE A 74 -8.97 -13.21 5.62
N LEU A 75 -8.36 -13.06 6.79
CA LEU A 75 -8.92 -13.57 8.03
C LEU A 75 -10.24 -12.88 8.41
N SER A 76 -10.42 -11.61 8.05
CA SER A 76 -11.68 -10.89 8.31
C SER A 76 -12.88 -11.43 7.52
N GLU A 77 -12.67 -12.29 6.51
CA GLU A 77 -13.72 -13.00 5.80
C GLU A 77 -14.28 -14.20 6.57
N ILE A 78 -13.59 -14.63 7.63
CA ILE A 78 -14.09 -15.73 8.50
C ILE A 78 -15.27 -15.19 9.31
N PRO A 79 -16.46 -15.86 9.27
CA PRO A 79 -17.70 -15.33 9.88
C PRO A 79 -17.58 -14.98 11.37
N VAL A 80 -16.71 -15.68 12.10
CA VAL A 80 -16.51 -15.46 13.56
C VAL A 80 -15.79 -14.12 13.85
N ILE A 81 -14.98 -13.62 12.90
CA ILE A 81 -14.15 -12.41 13.07
C ILE A 81 -14.53 -11.31 12.06
N SER A 82 -15.65 -11.48 11.37
CA SER A 82 -16.12 -10.58 10.29
C SER A 82 -16.82 -9.36 10.87
N TYR A 83 -16.02 -8.42 11.39
CA TYR A 83 -16.51 -7.15 11.95
C TYR A 83 -15.82 -5.97 11.26
N PRO A 84 -16.50 -4.79 11.15
CA PRO A 84 -15.90 -3.57 10.59
C PRO A 84 -14.57 -3.18 11.27
N LEU A 85 -14.47 -3.38 12.59
CA LEU A 85 -13.26 -3.09 13.36
C LEU A 85 -12.07 -3.97 12.95
N THR A 86 -12.30 -5.26 12.64
CA THR A 86 -11.26 -6.19 12.22
C THR A 86 -10.69 -5.76 10.86
N LEU A 87 -11.57 -5.42 9.92
CA LEU A 87 -11.18 -4.91 8.62
C LEU A 87 -10.48 -3.56 8.73
N ALA A 88 -10.97 -2.66 9.58
CA ALA A 88 -10.37 -1.36 9.83
C ALA A 88 -8.96 -1.46 10.44
N SER A 89 -8.73 -2.42 11.35
CA SER A 89 -7.41 -2.68 11.92
C SER A 89 -6.42 -3.18 10.86
N ALA A 90 -6.87 -4.03 9.95
CA ALA A 90 -6.08 -4.45 8.80
C ALA A 90 -5.77 -3.27 7.87
N CYS A 91 -6.74 -2.38 7.60
CA CYS A 91 -6.53 -1.16 6.83
C CYS A 91 -5.52 -0.21 7.49
N PHE A 92 -5.57 -0.08 8.82
CA PHE A 92 -4.57 0.69 9.58
C PHE A 92 -3.15 0.15 9.39
N LEU A 93 -2.96 -1.16 9.55
CA LEU A 93 -1.66 -1.82 9.33
C LEU A 93 -1.17 -1.68 7.89
N PHE A 94 -2.10 -1.72 6.93
CA PHE A 94 -1.79 -1.46 5.53
C PHE A 94 -1.29 -0.02 5.33
N GLY A 95 -2.00 0.95 5.88
CA GLY A 95 -1.58 2.36 5.86
C GLY A 95 -0.19 2.55 6.44
N LEU A 96 0.08 1.95 7.61
CA LEU A 96 1.37 2.00 8.28
C LEU A 96 2.49 1.43 7.38
N GLY A 97 2.31 0.24 6.83
CA GLY A 97 3.26 -0.38 5.90
C GLY A 97 3.51 0.48 4.66
N ASN A 98 2.44 1.04 4.08
CA ASN A 98 2.53 1.89 2.90
C ASN A 98 3.25 3.23 3.19
N GLY A 99 3.04 3.82 4.37
CA GLY A 99 3.78 5.00 4.85
C GLY A 99 5.28 4.74 5.00
N LEU A 100 5.67 3.55 5.46
CA LEU A 100 7.07 3.14 5.54
C LEU A 100 7.72 3.00 4.16
N ILE A 101 6.97 2.64 3.12
CA ILE A 101 7.50 2.39 1.78
C ILE A 101 7.58 3.66 0.94
N LEU A 102 6.48 4.42 0.86
CA LEU A 102 6.28 5.45 -0.17
C LEU A 102 7.33 6.56 -0.09
N ALA A 103 7.60 7.05 1.11
CA ALA A 103 8.62 8.08 1.32
C ALA A 103 10.02 7.60 0.90
N ASN A 104 10.39 6.38 1.30
CA ASN A 104 11.72 5.83 1.02
C ASN A 104 11.93 5.54 -0.46
N VAL A 105 10.91 4.94 -1.11
CA VAL A 105 10.97 4.63 -2.55
C VAL A 105 11.01 5.91 -3.38
N LEU A 106 10.28 6.95 -2.98
CA LEU A 106 10.31 8.26 -3.64
C LEU A 106 11.71 8.88 -3.54
N VAL A 107 12.30 8.90 -2.36
CA VAL A 107 13.66 9.41 -2.14
C VAL A 107 14.66 8.63 -3.00
N LEU A 108 14.60 7.29 -3.00
CA LEU A 108 15.48 6.45 -3.81
C LEU A 108 15.30 6.70 -5.32
N ALA A 109 14.06 6.86 -5.79
CA ALA A 109 13.79 7.15 -7.20
C ALA A 109 14.30 8.53 -7.63
N LEU A 110 14.15 9.54 -6.78
CA LEU A 110 14.55 10.92 -7.09
C LEU A 110 16.05 11.17 -6.89
N SER A 111 16.73 10.37 -6.07
CA SER A 111 18.18 10.51 -5.85
C SER A 111 19.03 10.26 -7.08
N SER A 112 18.50 9.54 -8.08
CA SER A 112 19.15 9.29 -9.37
C SER A 112 18.80 10.32 -10.45
N VAL A 113 17.96 11.32 -10.13
CA VAL A 113 17.50 12.34 -11.06
C VAL A 113 18.27 13.64 -10.85
N GLU A 114 18.64 14.30 -11.93
CA GLU A 114 19.30 15.61 -11.92
C GLU A 114 18.44 16.65 -11.19
N GLN A 115 19.06 17.45 -10.30
CA GLN A 115 18.35 18.37 -9.40
C GLN A 115 17.34 19.30 -10.12
N LYS A 116 17.69 19.72 -11.34
CA LYS A 116 16.81 20.58 -12.17
C LYS A 116 15.53 19.89 -12.62
N ARG A 117 15.48 18.55 -12.61
CA ARG A 117 14.38 17.73 -13.11
C ARG A 117 13.59 17.03 -12.01
N VAL A 118 14.00 17.15 -10.75
CA VAL A 118 13.38 16.48 -9.60
C VAL A 118 11.89 16.82 -9.48
N ALA A 119 11.52 18.10 -9.66
CA ALA A 119 10.12 18.55 -9.59
C ALA A 119 9.26 17.88 -10.68
N SER A 120 9.74 17.84 -11.92
CA SER A 120 9.01 17.19 -13.02
C SER A 120 8.94 15.67 -12.84
N ALA A 121 10.04 15.06 -12.39
CA ALA A 121 10.08 13.62 -12.12
C ALA A 121 9.13 13.21 -11.01
N SER A 122 9.04 13.99 -9.92
CA SER A 122 8.09 13.72 -8.83
C SER A 122 6.64 13.86 -9.27
N GLY A 123 6.33 14.87 -10.10
CA GLY A 123 5.00 15.04 -10.69
C GLY A 123 4.58 13.87 -11.57
N ILE A 124 5.47 13.41 -12.45
CA ILE A 124 5.24 12.25 -13.32
C ILE A 124 5.05 10.97 -12.48
N LEU A 125 5.90 10.76 -11.48
CA LEU A 125 5.76 9.60 -10.58
C LEU A 125 4.41 9.61 -9.85
N GLY A 126 3.99 10.73 -9.31
CA GLY A 126 2.69 10.88 -8.65
C GLY A 126 1.52 10.62 -9.59
N ALA A 127 1.55 11.20 -10.80
CA ALA A 127 0.53 10.99 -11.82
C ALA A 127 0.45 9.51 -12.24
N MET A 128 1.58 8.86 -12.48
CA MET A 128 1.62 7.42 -12.80
C MET A 128 1.08 6.55 -11.68
N GLN A 129 1.37 6.88 -10.42
CA GLN A 129 0.86 6.14 -9.27
C GLN A 129 -0.67 6.20 -9.21
N MET A 130 -1.24 7.40 -9.35
CA MET A 130 -2.70 7.60 -9.33
C MET A 130 -3.36 6.92 -10.54
N PHE A 131 -2.79 7.06 -11.73
CA PHE A 131 -3.31 6.46 -12.95
C PHE A 131 -3.30 4.93 -12.89
N CYS A 132 -2.18 4.34 -12.49
CA CYS A 132 -2.10 2.89 -12.29
C CYS A 132 -3.06 2.40 -11.19
N GLY A 133 -3.23 3.18 -10.12
CA GLY A 133 -4.17 2.86 -9.05
C GLY A 133 -5.63 2.89 -9.52
N ALA A 134 -6.00 3.89 -10.31
CA ALA A 134 -7.34 4.00 -10.88
C ALA A 134 -7.63 2.83 -11.84
N ILE A 135 -6.70 2.51 -12.74
CA ILE A 135 -6.84 1.36 -13.66
C ILE A 135 -6.98 0.06 -12.86
N LEU A 136 -6.09 -0.17 -11.89
CA LEU A 136 -6.11 -1.40 -11.10
C LEU A 136 -7.41 -1.52 -10.30
N GLY A 137 -7.85 -0.45 -9.64
CA GLY A 137 -9.11 -0.42 -8.91
C GLY A 137 -10.31 -0.71 -9.81
N SER A 138 -10.36 -0.08 -10.99
CA SER A 138 -11.42 -0.32 -11.98
C SER A 138 -11.40 -1.77 -12.50
N LEU A 139 -10.23 -2.33 -12.78
CA LEU A 139 -10.09 -3.72 -13.21
C LEU A 139 -10.54 -4.70 -12.13
N ILE A 140 -10.21 -4.47 -10.87
CA ILE A 140 -10.66 -5.31 -9.75
C ILE A 140 -12.18 -5.31 -9.66
N VAL A 141 -12.83 -4.15 -9.77
CA VAL A 141 -14.30 -4.04 -9.75
C VAL A 141 -14.91 -4.71 -10.99
N LEU A 142 -14.38 -4.47 -12.18
CA LEU A 142 -14.86 -5.10 -13.42
C LEU A 142 -14.75 -6.63 -13.40
N LEU A 143 -13.73 -7.17 -12.72
CA LEU A 143 -13.57 -8.61 -12.54
C LEU A 143 -14.48 -9.20 -11.44
N GLY A 144 -15.31 -8.37 -10.81
CA GLY A 144 -16.25 -8.80 -9.78
C GLY A 144 -15.70 -8.73 -8.35
N GLY A 145 -14.63 -7.97 -8.14
CA GLY A 145 -14.04 -7.77 -6.81
C GLY A 145 -14.94 -7.00 -5.84
N ASP A 146 -15.94 -6.28 -6.35
CA ASP A 146 -17.04 -5.67 -5.59
C ASP A 146 -17.96 -6.73 -4.96
N LYS A 147 -18.19 -7.85 -5.65
CA LYS A 147 -19.04 -8.98 -5.22
C LYS A 147 -18.25 -10.07 -4.51
N GLN A 148 -17.00 -10.29 -4.92
CA GLN A 148 -16.12 -11.34 -4.42
C GLN A 148 -14.84 -10.74 -3.87
N PHE A 149 -14.85 -10.36 -2.60
CA PHE A 149 -13.72 -9.73 -1.93
C PHE A 149 -12.43 -10.60 -1.98
N TRP A 150 -12.58 -11.92 -1.98
CA TRP A 150 -11.49 -12.87 -2.17
C TRP A 150 -10.69 -12.63 -3.45
N LEU A 151 -11.37 -12.30 -4.54
CA LEU A 151 -10.74 -12.03 -5.83
C LEU A 151 -9.91 -10.75 -5.75
N ALA A 152 -10.46 -9.68 -5.17
CA ALA A 152 -9.75 -8.44 -4.94
C ALA A 152 -8.50 -8.66 -4.08
N LEU A 153 -8.63 -9.36 -2.96
CA LEU A 153 -7.52 -9.68 -2.06
C LEU A 153 -6.46 -10.55 -2.72
N THR A 154 -6.84 -11.51 -3.57
CA THR A 154 -5.89 -12.37 -4.28
C THR A 154 -5.05 -11.58 -5.26
N ILE A 155 -5.65 -10.69 -6.04
CA ILE A 155 -4.92 -9.81 -6.98
C ILE A 155 -3.93 -8.96 -6.19
N VAL A 156 -4.37 -8.37 -5.11
CA VAL A 156 -3.59 -7.52 -4.23
C VAL A 156 -2.44 -8.29 -3.56
N LEU A 157 -2.68 -9.54 -3.15
CA LEU A 157 -1.65 -10.42 -2.58
C LEU A 157 -0.54 -10.70 -3.60
N ILE A 158 -0.90 -11.05 -4.83
CA ILE A 158 0.06 -11.27 -5.91
C ILE A 158 0.91 -10.02 -6.15
N LEU A 159 0.28 -8.86 -6.24
CA LEU A 159 0.98 -7.58 -6.44
C LEU A 159 1.90 -7.23 -5.26
N SER A 160 1.50 -7.55 -4.03
CA SER A 160 2.32 -7.35 -2.85
C SER A 160 3.57 -8.24 -2.86
N ILE A 161 3.43 -9.51 -3.25
CA ILE A 161 4.55 -10.43 -3.42
C ILE A 161 5.51 -9.92 -4.50
N VAL A 162 4.98 -9.50 -5.65
CA VAL A 162 5.79 -8.90 -6.73
C VAL A 162 6.53 -7.65 -6.23
N SER A 163 5.87 -6.81 -5.44
CA SER A 163 6.50 -5.62 -4.85
C SER A 163 7.67 -5.98 -3.93
N ILE A 164 7.52 -7.01 -3.08
CA ILE A 164 8.60 -7.51 -2.21
C ILE A 164 9.78 -8.02 -3.05
N LEU A 165 9.51 -8.82 -4.08
CA LEU A 165 10.55 -9.35 -4.97
C LEU A 165 11.30 -8.23 -5.70
N CYS A 166 10.59 -7.21 -6.17
CA CYS A 166 11.19 -6.04 -6.80
C CYS A 166 12.08 -5.25 -5.82
N CYS A 167 11.62 -5.04 -4.59
CA CYS A 167 12.41 -4.36 -3.55
C CYS A 167 13.67 -5.16 -3.18
N TYR A 168 13.53 -6.48 -3.06
CA TYR A 168 14.66 -7.35 -2.74
C TYR A 168 15.72 -7.34 -3.85
N ARG A 169 15.32 -7.46 -5.13
CA ARG A 169 16.24 -7.38 -6.27
C ARG A 169 16.86 -6.00 -6.41
N GLY A 170 16.09 -4.93 -6.21
CA GLY A 170 16.60 -3.56 -6.22
C GLY A 170 17.69 -3.34 -5.16
N GLY A 171 17.51 -3.85 -3.94
CA GLY A 171 18.50 -3.79 -2.88
C GLY A 171 19.76 -4.59 -3.16
N LEU A 172 19.66 -5.71 -3.86
CA LEU A 172 20.84 -6.47 -4.34
C LEU A 172 21.64 -5.68 -5.38
N TRP A 173 20.93 -5.06 -6.34
CA TRP A 173 21.56 -4.24 -7.39
C TRP A 173 22.31 -3.05 -6.82
N SER A 174 21.74 -2.34 -5.84
CA SER A 174 22.38 -1.19 -5.22
C SER A 174 23.70 -1.56 -4.49
N LYS A 175 23.79 -2.77 -3.96
CA LYS A 175 25.01 -3.28 -3.31
C LYS A 175 26.12 -3.65 -4.31
N THR A 176 25.76 -4.09 -5.50
CA THR A 176 26.73 -4.45 -6.55
C THR A 176 27.29 -3.24 -7.30
N MET A 177 26.62 -2.08 -7.21
CA MET A 177 27.03 -0.84 -7.89
C MET A 177 27.79 0.14 -6.98
N LYS A 178 28.03 -0.18 -5.71
CA LYS A 178 28.98 0.59 -4.88
C LYS A 178 30.39 0.11 -5.18
N PRO A 179 31.27 1.00 -5.72
CA PRO A 179 32.67 0.72 -5.93
C PRO A 179 33.40 0.45 -4.63
#